data_6fa57fd3329d4971c6e6c2c7bb953494
#
_entry.id   6fa57fd3329d4971c6e6c2c7bb953494
#
_cell.length_a   1.000
_cell.length_b   1.000
_cell.length_c   1.000
_cell.angle_alpha   90.00
_cell.angle_beta   90.00
_cell.angle_gamma   90.00
#
_symmetry.space_group_name_H-M   'P 1'
#
loop_
_entity.id
_entity.type
_entity.pdbx_description
1 polymer ?
#
loop_
_entity_poly.entity_id
_entity_poly.type
_entity_poly.pdbx_seq_one_letter_code
_entity_poly.pdbx_strand_id
1 'polypeptide(L)'
;MSINEKYKKVSNILTAGFSYLSTTQIDKTTETVFLPQKAIESAKERHTIGNARTFEWFYSMNWEISRQQSFGFQYTGNIGNTHIKEPTRQTMNGTEMTFNQKKRGADYLHSASVNYRNEIDSTRTLSIIADYAQNHSDETGLAATVPAVATASEGKYHIGGTRLSYNSRRKWANVSMGLFFSTMNNKGNYAYNADVETYDTHESLYGAYLSLSRQFSSFYLQGGLRMEADRRKLETGVSGTFTDSTEWKLFPNLVAKKQLTAKSSVSLSVGQTIGRPSFSNLNPGLYYYDAISYKVGNPQLKPNVTTNIKLSYNYGNLLASVAYNRSKDRIVDLPFWTETSVDNKNIKFMPVNFNKSENIVATALYNFSIGPVQVDLTGSFVQPFVKANYLGEEHSWNKASWDINANAQWPLNNHSILVFDAYFDSGGTSTLFDHKSWWTMDLVYILRIMKGKLNLTVAANDIFHTDRSNNWTMKYDNIRTTMDTNGDTQRLVVKLSYNFGTLKLDNTKKSASKDFLNRL
;
A
#
# COMPACT_ATOMS: atom_id res chain seq x y z
N MET A 1 23.14 -6.39 -7.40
CA MET A 1 23.99 -6.31 -8.62
C MET A 1 23.11 -5.82 -9.75
N SER A 2 23.58 -4.90 -10.58
CA SER A 2 22.86 -4.41 -11.75
C SER A 2 23.82 -4.33 -12.94
N ILE A 3 23.41 -4.86 -14.10
CA ILE A 3 24.17 -4.85 -15.34
C ILE A 3 23.31 -4.17 -16.41
N ASN A 4 23.83 -3.12 -17.04
CA ASN A 4 23.13 -2.34 -18.07
C ASN A 4 23.98 -2.35 -19.34
N GLU A 5 23.43 -2.88 -20.42
CA GLU A 5 24.13 -2.97 -21.72
C GLU A 5 23.26 -2.42 -22.86
N LYS A 6 23.89 -1.77 -23.82
CA LYS A 6 23.28 -1.42 -25.12
C LYS A 6 24.10 -1.98 -26.25
N TYR A 7 23.49 -2.80 -27.08
CA TYR A 7 24.05 -3.27 -28.31
C TYR A 7 23.18 -2.82 -29.49
N LYS A 8 23.70 -1.91 -30.29
CA LYS A 8 22.96 -1.31 -31.43
C LYS A 8 21.60 -0.74 -30.99
N LYS A 9 20.51 -1.43 -31.36
CA LYS A 9 19.11 -1.06 -31.12
C LYS A 9 18.49 -1.77 -29.88
N VAL A 10 19.26 -2.59 -29.19
CA VAL A 10 18.79 -3.35 -28.05
C VAL A 10 19.49 -2.87 -26.79
N SER A 11 18.71 -2.56 -25.76
CA SER A 11 19.18 -2.19 -24.44
C SER A 11 18.67 -3.19 -23.42
N ASN A 12 19.55 -3.68 -22.54
CA ASN A 12 19.24 -4.67 -21.53
C ASN A 12 19.60 -4.15 -20.13
N ILE A 13 18.77 -4.50 -19.15
CA ILE A 13 19.06 -4.34 -17.72
C ILE A 13 18.82 -5.69 -17.05
N LEU A 14 19.77 -6.13 -16.27
CA LEU A 14 19.64 -7.23 -15.33
C LEU A 14 19.96 -6.72 -13.92
N THR A 15 19.06 -6.92 -12.99
CA THR A 15 19.27 -6.63 -11.56
C THR A 15 19.00 -7.87 -10.75
N ALA A 16 19.83 -8.17 -9.77
CA ALA A 16 19.58 -9.20 -8.77
C ALA A 16 19.93 -8.67 -7.39
N GLY A 17 19.11 -9.01 -6.41
CA GLY A 17 19.24 -8.59 -5.03
C GLY A 17 18.96 -9.73 -4.06
N PHE A 18 19.64 -9.70 -2.92
CA PHE A 18 19.32 -10.53 -1.77
C PHE A 18 19.14 -9.62 -0.58
N SER A 19 18.09 -9.86 0.19
CA SER A 19 17.86 -9.16 1.45
C SER A 19 17.65 -10.15 2.59
N TYR A 20 18.17 -9.80 3.75
CA TYR A 20 17.89 -10.44 5.01
C TYR A 20 17.43 -9.38 6.00
N LEU A 21 16.25 -9.58 6.56
CA LEU A 21 15.67 -8.70 7.57
C LEU A 21 15.44 -9.52 8.84
N SER A 22 15.92 -9.01 9.97
CA SER A 22 15.60 -9.52 11.31
C SER A 22 14.90 -8.40 12.06
N THR A 23 13.77 -8.70 12.70
CA THR A 23 12.98 -7.74 13.45
C THR A 23 12.62 -8.28 14.82
N THR A 24 12.64 -7.40 15.82
CA THR A 24 12.12 -7.67 17.15
C THR A 24 11.13 -6.56 17.51
N GLN A 25 9.97 -6.94 18.02
CA GLN A 25 8.91 -6.00 18.37
C GLN A 25 8.17 -6.48 19.62
N ILE A 26 7.81 -5.57 20.49
CA ILE A 26 6.98 -5.83 21.67
C ILE A 26 5.68 -5.06 21.49
N ASP A 27 4.57 -5.78 21.43
CA ASP A 27 3.23 -5.22 21.36
C ASP A 27 2.53 -5.43 22.69
N LYS A 28 2.01 -4.36 23.27
CA LYS A 28 1.12 -4.39 24.41
C LYS A 28 -0.27 -3.99 23.94
N THR A 29 -1.22 -4.91 24.05
CA THR A 29 -2.60 -4.68 23.66
C THR A 29 -3.49 -4.82 24.88
N THR A 30 -4.37 -3.85 25.11
CA THR A 30 -5.46 -3.97 26.09
C THR A 30 -6.79 -3.92 25.35
N GLU A 31 -7.66 -4.86 25.67
CA GLU A 31 -9.02 -4.94 25.13
C GLU A 31 -10.01 -4.95 26.28
N THR A 32 -11.03 -4.11 26.18
CA THR A 32 -12.15 -4.08 27.13
C THR A 32 -13.44 -4.23 26.34
N VAL A 33 -14.20 -5.27 26.67
CA VAL A 33 -15.56 -5.49 26.15
C VAL A 33 -16.56 -5.10 27.22
N PHE A 34 -17.41 -4.13 26.91
CA PHE A 34 -18.47 -3.66 27.82
C PHE A 34 -19.77 -4.42 27.55
N LEU A 35 -20.16 -5.29 28.46
CA LEU A 35 -21.43 -6.02 28.45
C LEU A 35 -22.39 -5.44 29.49
N PRO A 36 -23.71 -5.62 29.36
CA PRO A 36 -24.70 -4.97 30.26
C PRO A 36 -24.46 -5.18 31.76
N GLN A 37 -23.90 -6.32 32.16
CA GLN A 37 -23.70 -6.67 33.55
C GLN A 37 -22.23 -6.80 33.99
N LYS A 38 -21.28 -6.79 33.04
CA LYS A 38 -19.85 -6.97 33.33
C LYS A 38 -18.99 -6.38 32.23
N ALA A 39 -17.75 -6.02 32.57
CA ALA A 39 -16.71 -5.81 31.60
C ALA A 39 -15.78 -7.04 31.52
N ILE A 40 -15.30 -7.38 30.32
CA ILE A 40 -14.26 -8.37 30.09
C ILE A 40 -13.01 -7.59 29.77
N GLU A 41 -11.96 -7.77 30.55
CA GLU A 41 -10.68 -7.11 30.35
C GLU A 41 -9.61 -8.13 29.94
N SER A 42 -8.88 -7.82 28.91
CA SER A 42 -7.74 -8.59 28.42
C SER A 42 -6.55 -7.66 28.27
N ALA A 43 -5.42 -8.04 28.84
CA ALA A 43 -4.13 -7.40 28.62
C ALA A 43 -3.16 -8.42 28.04
N LYS A 44 -2.53 -8.08 26.94
CA LYS A 44 -1.64 -8.97 26.18
C LYS A 44 -0.30 -8.29 25.95
N GLU A 45 0.79 -9.01 26.21
CA GLU A 45 2.13 -8.64 25.79
C GLU A 45 2.67 -9.73 24.85
N ARG A 46 2.97 -9.35 23.62
CA ARG A 46 3.47 -10.21 22.57
C ARG A 46 4.86 -9.74 22.14
N HIS A 47 5.81 -10.65 22.14
CA HIS A 47 7.15 -10.43 21.65
C HIS A 47 7.28 -11.07 20.27
N THR A 48 7.30 -10.28 19.20
CA THR A 48 7.50 -10.78 17.85
C THR A 48 8.99 -10.82 17.53
N ILE A 49 9.48 -12.00 17.19
CA ILE A 49 10.85 -12.22 16.69
C ILE A 49 10.72 -12.80 15.30
N GLY A 50 11.09 -12.01 14.30
CA GLY A 50 10.92 -12.36 12.91
C GLY A 50 12.22 -12.31 12.13
N ASN A 51 12.35 -13.17 11.12
CA ASN A 51 13.34 -13.00 10.08
C ASN A 51 12.72 -13.31 8.72
N ALA A 52 13.16 -12.56 7.71
CA ALA A 52 12.77 -12.74 6.33
C ALA A 52 14.03 -12.75 5.44
N ARG A 53 14.04 -13.64 4.48
CA ARG A 53 15.07 -13.74 3.45
C ARG A 53 14.38 -13.64 2.11
N THR A 54 14.83 -12.71 1.26
CA THR A 54 14.24 -12.54 -0.07
C THR A 54 15.37 -12.46 -1.09
N PHE A 55 15.23 -13.22 -2.14
CA PHE A 55 16.02 -13.09 -3.36
C PHE A 55 15.12 -12.56 -4.47
N GLU A 56 15.54 -11.48 -5.11
CA GLU A 56 14.78 -10.82 -6.17
C GLU A 56 15.64 -10.64 -7.41
N TRP A 57 15.00 -10.69 -8.58
CA TRP A 57 15.66 -10.38 -9.83
C TRP A 57 14.72 -9.66 -10.79
N PHE A 58 15.30 -8.84 -11.60
CA PHE A 58 14.62 -8.07 -12.62
C PHE A 58 15.44 -8.11 -13.91
N TYR A 59 14.78 -8.43 -15.01
CA TYR A 59 15.33 -8.32 -16.35
C TYR A 59 14.44 -7.43 -17.21
N SER A 60 15.04 -6.52 -17.96
CA SER A 60 14.34 -5.67 -18.93
C SER A 60 15.13 -5.56 -20.21
N MET A 61 14.44 -5.76 -21.32
CA MET A 61 14.95 -5.55 -22.67
C MET A 61 14.10 -4.49 -23.37
N ASN A 62 14.74 -3.56 -24.05
CA ASN A 62 14.08 -2.63 -24.96
C ASN A 62 14.73 -2.68 -26.32
N TRP A 63 13.95 -2.99 -27.35
CA TRP A 63 14.37 -3.07 -28.73
C TRP A 63 13.76 -1.94 -29.55
N GLU A 64 14.60 -1.04 -30.07
CA GLU A 64 14.25 0.01 -31.04
C GLU A 64 14.17 -0.62 -32.43
N ILE A 65 13.01 -1.16 -32.83
CA ILE A 65 12.79 -1.80 -34.12
C ILE A 65 13.07 -0.77 -35.26
N SER A 66 12.50 0.43 -35.10
CA SER A 66 12.70 1.58 -35.96
C SER A 66 12.71 2.87 -35.14
N ARG A 67 12.84 4.05 -35.79
CA ARG A 67 12.68 5.35 -35.10
C ARG A 67 11.29 5.56 -34.52
N GLN A 68 10.29 4.86 -35.05
CA GLN A 68 8.89 5.00 -34.68
C GLN A 68 8.36 3.82 -33.86
N GLN A 69 9.09 2.70 -33.82
CA GLN A 69 8.60 1.47 -33.22
C GLN A 69 9.57 0.93 -32.17
N SER A 70 9.06 0.61 -31.00
CA SER A 70 9.82 -0.06 -29.95
C SER A 70 9.04 -1.24 -29.37
N PHE A 71 9.78 -2.27 -29.01
CA PHE A 71 9.30 -3.43 -28.29
C PHE A 71 10.06 -3.55 -26.97
N GLY A 72 9.37 -3.84 -25.89
CA GLY A 72 9.98 -4.06 -24.60
C GLY A 72 9.48 -5.35 -23.97
N PHE A 73 10.38 -6.01 -23.26
CA PHE A 73 10.10 -7.17 -22.43
C PHE A 73 10.63 -6.89 -21.03
N GLN A 74 9.87 -7.29 -20.00
CA GLN A 74 10.29 -7.21 -18.61
C GLN A 74 9.93 -8.52 -17.93
N TYR A 75 10.81 -8.98 -17.06
CA TYR A 75 10.58 -10.13 -16.20
C TYR A 75 11.05 -9.80 -14.79
N THR A 76 10.20 -10.03 -13.82
CA THR A 76 10.48 -9.84 -12.39
C THR A 76 10.18 -11.13 -11.68
N GLY A 77 11.06 -11.51 -10.76
CA GLY A 77 10.80 -12.63 -9.88
C GLY A 77 11.31 -12.33 -8.48
N ASN A 78 10.63 -12.89 -7.48
CA ASN A 78 11.13 -12.96 -6.12
C ASN A 78 10.84 -14.33 -5.52
N ILE A 79 11.69 -14.70 -4.56
CA ILE A 79 11.52 -15.87 -3.69
C ILE A 79 11.79 -15.40 -2.27
N GLY A 80 10.80 -15.53 -1.40
CA GLY A 80 10.86 -15.12 -0.01
C GLY A 80 10.60 -16.26 0.95
N ASN A 81 11.27 -16.25 2.10
CA ASN A 81 10.99 -17.13 3.23
C ASN A 81 10.93 -16.31 4.50
N THR A 82 9.89 -16.57 5.30
CA THR A 82 9.65 -15.85 6.55
C THR A 82 9.52 -16.83 7.70
N HIS A 83 10.14 -16.50 8.84
CA HIS A 83 10.00 -17.24 10.09
C HIS A 83 9.67 -16.25 11.18
N ILE A 84 8.59 -16.50 11.91
CA ILE A 84 8.11 -15.64 12.99
C ILE A 84 7.87 -16.52 14.23
N LYS A 85 8.28 -16.01 15.40
CA LYS A 85 7.97 -16.56 16.71
C LYS A 85 7.36 -15.44 17.55
N GLU A 86 6.26 -15.74 18.21
CA GLU A 86 5.50 -14.76 18.98
C GLU A 86 5.15 -15.33 20.38
N PRO A 87 6.14 -15.46 21.30
CA PRO A 87 5.82 -15.73 22.69
C PRO A 87 4.92 -14.61 23.22
N THR A 88 3.79 -15.02 23.80
CA THR A 88 2.74 -14.11 24.22
C THR A 88 2.30 -14.46 25.64
N ARG A 89 2.19 -13.44 26.49
CA ARG A 89 1.56 -13.48 27.79
C ARG A 89 0.25 -12.71 27.72
N GLN A 90 -0.85 -13.32 28.14
CA GLN A 90 -2.17 -12.68 28.16
C GLN A 90 -2.82 -12.90 29.52
N THR A 91 -3.32 -11.82 30.12
CA THR A 91 -4.14 -11.87 31.33
C THR A 91 -5.57 -11.53 30.95
N MET A 92 -6.53 -12.37 31.32
CA MET A 92 -7.95 -12.16 31.10
C MET A 92 -8.70 -12.27 32.41
N ASN A 93 -9.36 -11.19 32.84
CA ASN A 93 -10.07 -11.10 34.13
C ASN A 93 -9.25 -11.64 35.31
N GLY A 94 -7.95 -11.33 35.35
CA GLY A 94 -7.02 -11.78 36.39
C GLY A 94 -6.39 -13.16 36.19
N THR A 95 -6.82 -13.94 35.18
CA THR A 95 -6.21 -15.25 34.86
C THR A 95 -5.13 -15.08 33.80
N GLU A 96 -3.91 -15.52 34.11
CA GLU A 96 -2.76 -15.46 33.20
C GLU A 96 -2.68 -16.73 32.34
N MET A 97 -2.41 -16.52 31.04
CA MET A 97 -2.16 -17.56 30.03
C MET A 97 -0.90 -17.21 29.25
N THR A 98 -0.14 -18.22 28.86
CA THR A 98 1.02 -18.08 27.99
C THR A 98 0.91 -19.01 26.80
N PHE A 99 1.26 -18.52 25.63
CA PHE A 99 1.30 -19.32 24.41
C PHE A 99 2.40 -18.80 23.47
N ASN A 100 2.77 -19.62 22.52
CA ASN A 100 3.84 -19.29 21.58
C ASN A 100 3.38 -19.58 20.17
N GLN A 101 2.94 -18.55 19.47
CA GLN A 101 2.62 -18.64 18.05
C GLN A 101 3.90 -18.76 17.24
N LYS A 102 3.89 -19.61 16.24
CA LYS A 102 4.99 -19.80 15.30
C LYS A 102 4.44 -19.80 13.89
N LYS A 103 5.16 -19.16 12.97
CA LYS A 103 4.81 -19.13 11.56
C LYS A 103 6.02 -19.33 10.70
N ARG A 104 5.85 -20.04 9.60
CA ARG A 104 6.81 -20.18 8.50
C ARG A 104 6.05 -19.98 7.22
N GLY A 105 6.52 -19.03 6.42
CA GLY A 105 5.93 -18.75 5.11
C GLY A 105 6.96 -18.83 4.01
N ALA A 106 6.52 -19.23 2.83
CA ALA A 106 7.26 -19.09 1.59
C ALA A 106 6.40 -18.36 0.57
N ASP A 107 7.01 -17.48 -0.20
CA ASP A 107 6.36 -16.70 -1.22
C ASP A 107 7.19 -16.69 -2.51
N TYR A 108 6.53 -16.94 -3.64
CA TYR A 108 7.13 -16.97 -4.96
C TYR A 108 6.31 -16.11 -5.91
N LEU A 109 6.91 -15.08 -6.47
CA LEU A 109 6.26 -14.26 -7.49
C LEU A 109 7.09 -14.26 -8.77
N HIS A 110 6.43 -14.53 -9.89
CA HIS A 110 6.97 -14.40 -11.24
C HIS A 110 6.04 -13.51 -12.05
N SER A 111 6.59 -12.49 -12.70
CA SER A 111 5.81 -11.60 -13.56
C SER A 111 6.56 -11.31 -14.85
N ALA A 112 5.89 -11.49 -15.96
CA ALA A 112 6.40 -11.16 -17.30
C ALA A 112 5.48 -10.12 -17.96
N SER A 113 6.06 -9.14 -18.64
CA SER A 113 5.33 -8.09 -19.35
C SER A 113 5.98 -7.82 -20.69
N VAL A 114 5.15 -7.68 -21.71
CA VAL A 114 5.54 -7.23 -23.05
C VAL A 114 4.84 -5.92 -23.34
N ASN A 115 5.54 -5.04 -24.05
CA ASN A 115 4.96 -3.80 -24.52
C ASN A 115 5.44 -3.47 -25.93
N TYR A 116 4.52 -3.00 -26.72
CA TYR A 116 4.79 -2.48 -28.06
C TYR A 116 4.30 -1.05 -28.16
N ARG A 117 5.13 -0.18 -28.68
CA ARG A 117 4.80 1.22 -28.97
C ARG A 117 5.08 1.53 -30.42
N ASN A 118 4.10 2.15 -31.07
CA ASN A 118 4.21 2.65 -32.43
C ASN A 118 3.86 4.14 -32.48
N GLU A 119 4.81 4.98 -32.85
CA GLU A 119 4.60 6.38 -33.20
C GLU A 119 4.19 6.46 -34.67
N ILE A 120 2.86 6.37 -34.91
CA ILE A 120 2.29 6.35 -36.25
C ILE A 120 2.77 7.58 -37.04
N ASP A 121 2.82 8.72 -36.35
CA ASP A 121 3.44 9.97 -36.81
C ASP A 121 3.79 10.86 -35.59
N SER A 122 4.25 12.09 -35.85
CA SER A 122 4.62 13.06 -34.79
C SER A 122 3.47 13.43 -33.84
N THR A 123 2.24 13.07 -34.17
CA THR A 123 1.03 13.44 -33.41
C THR A 123 0.29 12.24 -32.85
N ARG A 124 0.51 11.03 -33.33
CA ARG A 124 -0.25 9.83 -32.98
C ARG A 124 0.63 8.70 -32.51
N THR A 125 0.28 8.15 -31.34
CA THR A 125 0.98 7.01 -30.75
C THR A 125 -0.01 5.94 -30.35
N LEU A 126 0.27 4.70 -30.73
CA LEU A 126 -0.42 3.49 -30.28
C LEU A 126 0.51 2.71 -29.35
N SER A 127 -0.02 2.23 -28.22
CA SER A 127 0.72 1.39 -27.29
C SER A 127 -0.11 0.21 -26.85
N ILE A 128 0.50 -0.97 -26.81
CA ILE A 128 -0.10 -2.22 -26.31
C ILE A 128 0.80 -2.74 -25.20
N ILE A 129 0.21 -3.13 -24.08
CA ILE A 129 0.88 -3.79 -22.96
C ILE A 129 0.11 -5.08 -22.69
N ALA A 130 0.81 -6.20 -22.56
CA ALA A 130 0.25 -7.44 -22.06
C ALA A 130 1.18 -7.97 -20.97
N ASP A 131 0.61 -8.48 -19.89
CA ASP A 131 1.35 -9.02 -18.77
C ASP A 131 0.67 -10.28 -18.19
N TYR A 132 1.51 -11.09 -17.57
CA TYR A 132 1.11 -12.26 -16.82
C TYR A 132 1.96 -12.38 -15.57
N ALA A 133 1.34 -12.73 -14.46
CA ALA A 133 2.02 -13.02 -13.21
C ALA A 133 1.46 -14.28 -12.56
N GLN A 134 2.32 -15.00 -11.87
CA GLN A 134 2.00 -16.10 -11.00
C GLN A 134 2.57 -15.82 -9.62
N ASN A 135 1.74 -15.92 -8.60
CA ASN A 135 2.16 -15.91 -7.20
C ASN A 135 1.75 -17.22 -6.54
N HIS A 136 2.62 -17.76 -5.71
CA HIS A 136 2.34 -18.87 -4.83
C HIS A 136 2.84 -18.50 -3.44
N SER A 137 1.96 -18.60 -2.46
CA SER A 137 2.26 -18.32 -1.07
C SER A 137 1.77 -19.47 -0.22
N ASP A 138 2.62 -19.94 0.68
CA ASP A 138 2.27 -20.91 1.71
C ASP A 138 2.69 -20.41 3.10
N GLU A 139 1.87 -20.71 4.09
CA GLU A 139 2.17 -20.44 5.50
C GLU A 139 1.77 -21.65 6.33
N THR A 140 2.64 -22.07 7.23
CA THR A 140 2.37 -23.09 8.24
C THR A 140 2.71 -22.57 9.62
N GLY A 141 1.98 -23.00 10.65
CA GLY A 141 2.24 -22.50 11.98
C GLY A 141 1.51 -23.21 13.10
N LEU A 142 1.65 -22.62 14.29
CA LEU A 142 0.85 -22.92 15.47
C LEU A 142 0.10 -21.66 15.86
N ALA A 143 -1.22 -21.76 15.99
CA ALA A 143 -2.05 -20.64 16.41
C ALA A 143 -1.89 -20.33 17.90
N ALA A 144 -2.22 -19.10 18.27
CA ALA A 144 -2.27 -18.62 19.65
C ALA A 144 -3.50 -19.16 20.41
N THR A 145 -3.56 -20.46 20.63
CA THR A 145 -4.66 -21.16 21.32
C THR A 145 -4.14 -22.06 22.43
N VAL A 146 -5.01 -22.45 23.36
CA VAL A 146 -4.72 -23.44 24.40
C VAL A 146 -5.80 -24.50 24.36
N PRO A 147 -5.50 -25.75 23.91
CA PRO A 147 -4.22 -26.20 23.35
C PRO A 147 -3.87 -25.52 22.01
N ALA A 148 -2.60 -25.56 21.63
CA ALA A 148 -2.15 -24.96 20.37
C ALA A 148 -2.74 -25.73 19.16
N VAL A 149 -3.22 -24.97 18.17
CA VAL A 149 -3.82 -25.48 16.94
C VAL A 149 -2.81 -25.34 15.80
N ALA A 150 -2.58 -26.43 15.07
CA ALA A 150 -1.80 -26.38 13.84
C ALA A 150 -2.58 -25.64 12.75
N THR A 151 -1.92 -24.74 12.04
CA THR A 151 -2.51 -23.98 10.93
C THR A 151 -1.66 -24.13 9.68
N ALA A 152 -2.33 -24.22 8.53
CA ALA A 152 -1.68 -24.13 7.24
C ALA A 152 -2.56 -23.34 6.27
N SER A 153 -1.94 -22.56 5.39
CA SER A 153 -2.63 -21.91 4.29
C SER A 153 -1.78 -21.98 3.02
N GLU A 154 -2.43 -22.16 1.90
CA GLU A 154 -1.82 -22.13 0.58
C GLU A 154 -2.67 -21.28 -0.35
N GLY A 155 -2.04 -20.41 -1.16
CA GLY A 155 -2.69 -19.63 -2.19
C GLY A 155 -1.90 -19.64 -3.49
N LYS A 156 -2.60 -19.90 -4.61
CA LYS A 156 -2.03 -19.87 -5.96
C LYS A 156 -2.79 -18.88 -6.81
N TYR A 157 -2.09 -17.82 -7.24
CA TYR A 157 -2.65 -16.74 -8.03
C TYR A 157 -2.10 -16.77 -9.44
N HIS A 158 -2.99 -16.67 -10.42
CA HIS A 158 -2.67 -16.48 -11.81
C HIS A 158 -3.34 -15.19 -12.27
N ILE A 159 -2.54 -14.21 -12.67
CA ILE A 159 -3.00 -12.87 -13.02
C ILE A 159 -2.55 -12.57 -14.44
N GLY A 160 -3.45 -12.09 -15.30
CA GLY A 160 -3.14 -11.67 -16.66
C GLY A 160 -3.85 -10.40 -17.04
N GLY A 161 -3.28 -9.63 -17.97
CA GLY A 161 -3.92 -8.41 -18.43
C GLY A 161 -3.40 -7.89 -19.75
N THR A 162 -4.22 -7.08 -20.39
CA THR A 162 -3.88 -6.38 -21.63
C THR A 162 -4.44 -4.96 -21.60
N ARG A 163 -3.65 -4.01 -22.09
CA ARG A 163 -4.05 -2.60 -22.25
C ARG A 163 -3.68 -2.10 -23.62
N LEU A 164 -4.66 -1.53 -24.30
CA LEU A 164 -4.51 -0.78 -25.55
C LEU A 164 -4.67 0.71 -25.25
N SER A 165 -3.75 1.55 -25.70
CA SER A 165 -3.78 2.99 -25.49
C SER A 165 -3.48 3.72 -26.79
N TYR A 166 -4.29 4.69 -27.14
CA TYR A 166 -4.10 5.56 -28.28
C TYR A 166 -4.06 7.02 -27.85
N ASN A 167 -3.02 7.73 -28.24
CA ASN A 167 -2.85 9.15 -27.96
C ASN A 167 -2.72 9.92 -29.27
N SER A 168 -3.41 11.05 -29.38
CA SER A 168 -3.40 11.88 -30.58
C SER A 168 -3.40 13.37 -30.22
N ARG A 169 -2.48 14.12 -30.78
CA ARG A 169 -2.46 15.59 -30.70
C ARG A 169 -3.22 16.15 -31.89
N ARG A 170 -4.32 16.83 -31.62
CA ARG A 170 -5.13 17.51 -32.62
C ARG A 170 -5.04 19.03 -32.41
N LYS A 171 -5.35 19.83 -33.45
CA LYS A 171 -5.37 21.30 -33.34
C LYS A 171 -6.32 21.79 -32.25
N TRP A 172 -7.43 21.06 -32.01
CA TRP A 172 -8.47 21.45 -31.06
C TRP A 172 -8.25 20.86 -29.65
N ALA A 173 -7.62 19.70 -29.48
CA ALA A 173 -7.27 19.09 -28.19
C ALA A 173 -6.29 17.92 -28.36
N ASN A 174 -5.63 17.54 -27.26
CA ASN A 174 -4.99 16.23 -27.14
C ASN A 174 -6.05 15.23 -26.69
N VAL A 175 -6.09 14.09 -27.38
CA VAL A 175 -7.03 12.98 -27.12
C VAL A 175 -6.23 11.80 -26.61
N SER A 176 -6.61 11.23 -25.47
CA SER A 176 -6.08 9.98 -24.93
C SER A 176 -7.23 9.03 -24.66
N MET A 177 -7.21 7.85 -25.28
CA MET A 177 -8.24 6.82 -25.07
C MET A 177 -7.61 5.45 -25.00
N GLY A 178 -8.33 4.51 -24.39
CA GLY A 178 -7.86 3.14 -24.33
C GLY A 178 -8.88 2.18 -23.75
N LEU A 179 -8.54 0.91 -23.93
CA LEU A 179 -9.25 -0.24 -23.39
C LEU A 179 -8.30 -1.04 -22.54
N PHE A 180 -8.80 -1.67 -21.50
CA PHE A 180 -8.02 -2.63 -20.73
C PHE A 180 -8.91 -3.78 -20.26
N PHE A 181 -8.25 -4.91 -20.15
CA PHE A 181 -8.79 -6.13 -19.58
C PHE A 181 -7.76 -6.70 -18.63
N SER A 182 -8.18 -7.19 -17.49
CA SER A 182 -7.34 -8.01 -16.62
C SER A 182 -8.17 -9.05 -15.90
N THR A 183 -7.56 -10.19 -15.60
CA THR A 183 -8.21 -11.31 -14.93
C THR A 183 -7.28 -11.90 -13.87
N MET A 184 -7.88 -12.46 -12.82
CA MET A 184 -7.21 -13.17 -11.76
C MET A 184 -7.99 -14.43 -11.42
N ASN A 185 -7.25 -15.54 -11.30
CA ASN A 185 -7.71 -16.79 -10.70
C ASN A 185 -6.88 -17.05 -9.45
N ASN A 186 -7.54 -17.34 -8.35
CA ASN A 186 -6.89 -17.69 -7.10
C ASN A 186 -7.54 -18.95 -6.55
N LYS A 187 -6.74 -20.01 -6.33
CA LYS A 187 -7.14 -21.22 -5.65
C LYS A 187 -6.29 -21.42 -4.41
N GLY A 188 -6.93 -21.80 -3.33
CA GLY A 188 -6.19 -22.05 -2.10
C GLY A 188 -6.99 -22.82 -1.07
N ASN A 189 -6.33 -23.05 0.06
CA ASN A 189 -6.91 -23.76 1.20
C ASN A 189 -6.44 -23.16 2.53
N TYR A 190 -7.23 -23.44 3.56
CA TYR A 190 -6.88 -23.26 4.97
C TYR A 190 -7.08 -24.55 5.69
N ALA A 191 -6.12 -24.89 6.54
CA ALA A 191 -6.22 -26.03 7.42
C ALA A 191 -6.11 -25.59 8.89
N TYR A 192 -6.99 -26.15 9.73
CA TYR A 192 -6.97 -26.05 11.18
C TYR A 192 -6.97 -27.47 11.73
N ASN A 193 -5.82 -27.93 12.27
CA ASN A 193 -5.62 -29.35 12.58
C ASN A 193 -5.92 -30.24 11.36
N ALA A 194 -7.00 -31.02 11.43
CA ALA A 194 -7.43 -31.93 10.36
C ALA A 194 -8.49 -31.32 9.43
N ASP A 195 -9.08 -30.19 9.79
CA ASP A 195 -10.13 -29.55 8.99
C ASP A 195 -9.52 -28.68 7.91
N VAL A 196 -9.92 -28.89 6.66
CA VAL A 196 -9.44 -28.15 5.49
C VAL A 196 -10.60 -27.47 4.78
N GLU A 197 -10.54 -26.15 4.65
CA GLU A 197 -11.46 -25.39 3.84
C GLU A 197 -10.76 -24.91 2.56
N THR A 198 -11.42 -25.09 1.41
CA THR A 198 -10.91 -24.66 0.09
C THR A 198 -11.66 -23.45 -0.40
N TYR A 199 -11.01 -22.63 -1.23
CA TYR A 199 -11.65 -21.50 -1.91
C TYR A 199 -11.14 -21.40 -3.35
N ASP A 200 -12.05 -20.91 -4.23
CA ASP A 200 -11.75 -20.60 -5.63
C ASP A 200 -12.32 -19.23 -5.94
N THR A 201 -11.46 -18.31 -6.38
CA THR A 201 -11.84 -16.94 -6.71
C THR A 201 -11.45 -16.62 -8.14
N HIS A 202 -12.42 -16.16 -8.93
CA HIS A 202 -12.20 -15.63 -10.27
C HIS A 202 -12.69 -14.19 -10.32
N GLU A 203 -11.82 -13.25 -10.72
CA GLU A 203 -12.16 -11.85 -10.89
C GLU A 203 -11.71 -11.36 -12.26
N SER A 204 -12.59 -10.63 -12.97
CA SER A 204 -12.31 -10.06 -14.28
C SER A 204 -12.70 -8.60 -14.31
N LEU A 205 -11.77 -7.75 -14.73
CA LEU A 205 -11.91 -6.32 -14.82
C LEU A 205 -11.81 -5.87 -16.28
N TYR A 206 -12.84 -5.21 -16.76
CA TYR A 206 -12.91 -4.59 -18.08
C TYR A 206 -12.99 -3.09 -17.91
N GLY A 207 -12.31 -2.33 -18.75
CA GLY A 207 -12.43 -0.89 -18.69
C GLY A 207 -12.12 -0.18 -19.99
N ALA A 208 -12.73 0.99 -20.13
CA ALA A 208 -12.50 1.94 -21.20
C ALA A 208 -12.30 3.34 -20.63
N TYR A 209 -11.47 4.15 -21.26
CA TYR A 209 -11.31 5.54 -20.89
C TYR A 209 -11.15 6.45 -22.08
N LEU A 210 -11.61 7.69 -21.91
CA LEU A 210 -11.39 8.82 -22.81
C LEU A 210 -10.99 10.04 -21.99
N SER A 211 -9.96 10.74 -22.41
CA SER A 211 -9.52 12.00 -21.83
C SER A 211 -9.19 12.99 -22.94
N LEU A 212 -9.67 14.21 -22.77
CA LEU A 212 -9.43 15.34 -23.64
C LEU A 212 -8.68 16.41 -22.85
N SER A 213 -7.61 16.98 -23.43
CA SER A 213 -6.93 18.09 -22.80
C SER A 213 -6.53 19.15 -23.80
N ARG A 214 -6.54 20.42 -23.36
CA ARG A 214 -6.15 21.55 -24.17
C ARG A 214 -5.40 22.61 -23.35
N GLN A 215 -4.30 23.09 -23.91
CA GLN A 215 -3.62 24.28 -23.45
C GLN A 215 -4.16 25.49 -24.22
N PHE A 216 -4.72 26.44 -23.51
CA PHE A 216 -4.98 27.79 -23.99
C PHE A 216 -3.81 28.67 -23.52
N SER A 217 -3.66 29.88 -23.91
CA SER A 217 -2.54 30.74 -23.50
C SER A 217 -2.04 30.50 -22.07
N SER A 218 -2.75 31.00 -21.06
CA SER A 218 -2.40 30.83 -19.63
C SER A 218 -3.24 29.77 -18.90
N PHE A 219 -4.15 29.11 -19.60
CA PHE A 219 -5.12 28.17 -19.02
C PHE A 219 -5.01 26.80 -19.63
N TYR A 220 -4.92 25.74 -18.79
CA TYR A 220 -4.98 24.33 -19.19
C TYR A 220 -6.23 23.69 -18.65
N LEU A 221 -6.93 22.95 -19.50
CA LEU A 221 -8.12 22.18 -19.14
C LEU A 221 -7.95 20.74 -19.60
N GLN A 222 -8.27 19.80 -18.72
CA GLN A 222 -8.39 18.38 -19.01
C GLN A 222 -9.67 17.83 -18.39
N GLY A 223 -10.45 17.10 -19.18
CA GLY A 223 -11.59 16.33 -18.74
C GLY A 223 -11.47 14.89 -19.20
N GLY A 224 -11.88 13.95 -18.39
CA GLY A 224 -11.83 12.53 -18.73
C GLY A 224 -12.94 11.73 -18.05
N LEU A 225 -13.25 10.59 -18.65
CA LEU A 225 -14.18 9.60 -18.13
C LEU A 225 -13.56 8.21 -18.29
N ARG A 226 -13.58 7.42 -17.22
CA ARG A 226 -13.25 6.01 -17.22
C ARG A 226 -14.44 5.20 -16.75
N MET A 227 -14.76 4.14 -17.47
CA MET A 227 -15.79 3.17 -17.13
C MET A 227 -15.12 1.82 -16.85
N GLU A 228 -15.56 1.16 -15.79
CA GLU A 228 -15.09 -0.17 -15.41
C GLU A 228 -16.28 -1.10 -15.15
N ALA A 229 -16.12 -2.37 -15.55
CA ALA A 229 -16.97 -3.49 -15.16
C ALA A 229 -16.08 -4.49 -14.42
N ASP A 230 -16.42 -4.75 -13.18
CA ASP A 230 -15.73 -5.68 -12.29
C ASP A 230 -16.65 -6.86 -12.03
N ARG A 231 -16.27 -8.05 -12.50
CA ARG A 231 -17.00 -9.30 -12.24
C ARG A 231 -16.19 -10.16 -11.31
N ARG A 232 -16.79 -10.53 -10.17
CA ARG A 232 -16.19 -11.38 -9.15
C ARG A 232 -17.06 -12.61 -8.91
N LYS A 233 -16.42 -13.77 -8.95
CA LYS A 233 -16.98 -15.06 -8.55
C LYS A 233 -16.11 -15.62 -7.43
N LEU A 234 -16.71 -15.98 -6.31
CA LEU A 234 -16.06 -16.64 -5.18
C LEU A 234 -16.87 -17.86 -4.80
N GLU A 235 -16.20 -18.98 -4.61
CA GLU A 235 -16.76 -20.24 -4.15
C GLU A 235 -15.90 -20.79 -3.01
N THR A 236 -16.54 -21.21 -1.91
CA THR A 236 -15.87 -21.82 -0.76
C THR A 236 -16.45 -23.21 -0.51
N GLY A 237 -15.57 -24.19 -0.22
CA GLY A 237 -15.94 -25.60 -0.14
C GLY A 237 -16.84 -25.92 1.05
N VAL A 238 -16.40 -25.64 2.28
CA VAL A 238 -17.10 -26.09 3.50
C VAL A 238 -18.25 -25.14 3.88
N SER A 239 -18.05 -23.84 3.79
CA SER A 239 -19.11 -22.87 4.12
C SER A 239 -20.18 -22.77 3.03
N GLY A 240 -19.93 -23.33 1.84
CA GLY A 240 -20.85 -23.27 0.70
C GLY A 240 -21.17 -21.85 0.22
N THR A 241 -20.33 -20.87 0.60
CA THR A 241 -20.55 -19.48 0.19
C THR A 241 -20.25 -19.33 -1.28
N PHE A 242 -21.24 -18.89 -2.02
CA PHE A 242 -21.12 -18.56 -3.44
C PHE A 242 -21.48 -17.09 -3.67
N THR A 243 -20.59 -16.37 -4.35
CA THR A 243 -20.84 -14.99 -4.77
C THR A 243 -20.52 -14.87 -6.26
N ASP A 244 -21.47 -14.40 -7.05
CA ASP A 244 -21.25 -13.98 -8.45
C ASP A 244 -21.86 -12.59 -8.62
N SER A 245 -21.02 -11.61 -8.80
CA SER A 245 -21.46 -10.21 -8.90
C SER A 245 -20.74 -9.49 -10.02
N THR A 246 -21.44 -8.57 -10.67
CA THR A 246 -20.87 -7.64 -11.65
C THR A 246 -21.23 -6.22 -11.25
N GLU A 247 -20.21 -5.38 -11.06
CA GLU A 247 -20.37 -3.98 -10.72
C GLU A 247 -19.86 -3.09 -11.84
N TRP A 248 -20.68 -2.10 -12.23
CA TRP A 248 -20.30 -1.06 -13.17
C TRP A 248 -20.03 0.24 -12.44
N LYS A 249 -18.89 0.88 -12.75
CA LYS A 249 -18.49 2.15 -12.12
C LYS A 249 -17.97 3.14 -13.16
N LEU A 250 -18.32 4.42 -12.95
CA LEU A 250 -17.86 5.55 -13.76
C LEU A 250 -16.94 6.42 -12.91
N PHE A 251 -15.83 6.83 -13.47
CA PHE A 251 -14.82 7.66 -12.82
C PHE A 251 -14.55 8.91 -13.65
N PRO A 252 -15.31 10.00 -13.42
CA PRO A 252 -15.01 11.28 -14.03
C PRO A 252 -13.76 11.89 -13.42
N ASN A 253 -13.02 12.66 -14.21
CA ASN A 253 -11.93 13.50 -13.74
C ASN A 253 -11.90 14.84 -14.48
N LEU A 254 -11.51 15.89 -13.77
CA LEU A 254 -11.34 17.23 -14.28
C LEU A 254 -10.08 17.85 -13.68
N VAL A 255 -9.26 18.47 -14.52
CA VAL A 255 -8.13 19.30 -14.10
C VAL A 255 -8.19 20.63 -14.83
N ALA A 256 -8.21 21.73 -14.06
CA ALA A 256 -8.11 23.08 -14.57
C ALA A 256 -6.91 23.76 -13.93
N LYS A 257 -5.98 24.28 -14.75
CA LYS A 257 -4.79 25.00 -14.26
C LYS A 257 -4.70 26.34 -14.95
N LYS A 258 -4.44 27.40 -14.17
CA LYS A 258 -4.22 28.77 -14.66
C LYS A 258 -2.85 29.28 -14.21
N GLN A 259 -2.04 29.70 -15.15
CA GLN A 259 -0.83 30.46 -14.88
C GLN A 259 -1.23 31.91 -14.54
N LEU A 260 -0.91 32.38 -13.34
CA LEU A 260 -1.25 33.74 -12.88
C LEU A 260 -0.15 34.72 -13.22
N THR A 261 1.10 34.33 -12.96
CA THR A 261 2.32 35.08 -13.27
C THR A 261 3.41 34.10 -13.75
N ALA A 262 4.57 34.59 -14.14
CA ALA A 262 5.71 33.76 -14.49
C ALA A 262 6.12 32.78 -13.37
N LYS A 263 5.85 33.12 -12.10
CA LYS A 263 6.24 32.34 -10.92
C LYS A 263 5.06 31.68 -10.18
N SER A 264 3.81 31.96 -10.57
CA SER A 264 2.66 31.48 -9.81
C SER A 264 1.59 30.84 -10.70
N SER A 265 1.01 29.74 -10.21
CA SER A 265 -0.12 29.08 -10.85
C SER A 265 -1.09 28.51 -9.81
N VAL A 266 -2.36 28.45 -10.19
CA VAL A 266 -3.42 27.80 -9.43
C VAL A 266 -3.96 26.62 -10.24
N SER A 267 -4.29 25.52 -9.56
CA SER A 267 -4.94 24.37 -10.20
C SER A 267 -6.04 23.79 -9.32
N LEU A 268 -7.14 23.43 -9.95
CA LEU A 268 -8.24 22.67 -9.37
C LEU A 268 -8.25 21.29 -10.01
N SER A 269 -8.28 20.24 -9.21
CA SER A 269 -8.50 18.87 -9.67
C SER A 269 -9.69 18.25 -8.95
N VAL A 270 -10.54 17.56 -9.72
CA VAL A 270 -11.66 16.78 -9.21
C VAL A 270 -11.57 15.40 -9.85
N GLY A 271 -11.67 14.34 -9.05
CA GLY A 271 -11.60 12.98 -9.59
C GLY A 271 -12.05 11.95 -8.58
N GLN A 272 -12.20 10.72 -9.07
CA GLN A 272 -12.52 9.57 -8.26
C GLN A 272 -11.49 8.46 -8.42
N THR A 273 -11.19 7.79 -7.31
CA THR A 273 -10.34 6.61 -7.25
C THR A 273 -11.09 5.45 -6.64
N ILE A 274 -10.70 4.23 -6.98
CA ILE A 274 -11.24 3.00 -6.42
C ILE A 274 -10.16 2.25 -5.68
N GLY A 275 -10.49 1.77 -4.48
CA GLY A 275 -9.69 0.84 -3.69
C GLY A 275 -10.45 -0.48 -3.55
N ARG A 276 -9.96 -1.55 -4.19
CA ARG A 276 -10.56 -2.87 -4.08
C ARG A 276 -10.07 -3.58 -2.83
N PRO A 277 -10.90 -4.47 -2.22
CA PRO A 277 -10.45 -5.27 -1.08
C PRO A 277 -9.23 -6.10 -1.45
N SER A 278 -8.28 -6.28 -0.52
CA SER A 278 -7.21 -7.27 -0.69
C SER A 278 -7.81 -8.68 -0.74
N PHE A 279 -7.10 -9.62 -1.35
CA PHE A 279 -7.59 -11.01 -1.40
C PHE A 279 -7.67 -11.62 0.00
N SER A 280 -6.75 -11.26 0.90
CA SER A 280 -6.80 -11.67 2.31
C SER A 280 -8.05 -11.18 3.05
N ASN A 281 -8.56 -9.99 2.72
CA ASN A 281 -9.79 -9.46 3.31
C ASN A 281 -11.06 -10.13 2.77
N LEU A 282 -11.02 -10.70 1.56
CA LEU A 282 -12.13 -11.46 0.98
C LEU A 282 -12.19 -12.91 1.46
N ASN A 283 -11.09 -13.40 1.97
CA ASN A 283 -10.88 -14.78 2.28
C ASN A 283 -11.56 -15.17 3.61
N PRO A 284 -12.53 -16.09 3.65
CA PRO A 284 -13.30 -16.45 4.84
C PRO A 284 -12.53 -17.30 5.87
N GLY A 285 -11.27 -17.64 5.61
CA GLY A 285 -10.45 -18.43 6.54
C GLY A 285 -10.28 -17.76 7.90
N LEU A 286 -10.27 -18.58 8.94
CA LEU A 286 -10.08 -18.12 10.32
C LEU A 286 -8.59 -17.89 10.62
N TYR A 287 -8.29 -16.78 11.26
CA TYR A 287 -6.96 -16.45 11.74
C TYR A 287 -7.01 -16.10 13.23
N TYR A 288 -6.39 -16.92 14.07
CA TYR A 288 -6.41 -16.73 15.52
C TYR A 288 -5.38 -15.70 15.96
N TYR A 289 -5.83 -14.62 16.62
CA TYR A 289 -4.95 -13.59 17.14
C TYR A 289 -4.43 -13.91 18.55
N ASP A 290 -5.32 -14.45 19.42
CA ASP A 290 -5.02 -14.76 20.82
C ASP A 290 -6.08 -15.69 21.44
N ALA A 291 -6.09 -15.77 22.78
CA ALA A 291 -7.00 -16.65 23.51
C ALA A 291 -8.48 -16.31 23.35
N ILE A 292 -8.82 -15.05 23.03
CA ILE A 292 -10.21 -14.57 22.97
C ILE A 292 -10.62 -13.98 21.64
N SER A 293 -9.66 -13.77 20.73
CA SER A 293 -9.91 -13.08 19.47
C SER A 293 -9.42 -13.85 18.23
N TYR A 294 -10.16 -13.68 17.13
CA TYR A 294 -9.83 -14.21 15.82
C TYR A 294 -10.23 -13.23 14.73
N LYS A 295 -9.62 -13.35 13.57
CA LYS A 295 -10.00 -12.64 12.34
C LYS A 295 -10.65 -13.60 11.34
N VAL A 296 -11.63 -13.10 10.61
CA VAL A 296 -12.23 -13.75 9.44
C VAL A 296 -12.37 -12.70 8.34
N GLY A 297 -12.09 -13.06 7.09
CA GLY A 297 -12.35 -12.17 5.96
C GLY A 297 -13.83 -12.09 5.63
N ASN A 298 -14.18 -11.17 4.72
CA ASN A 298 -15.56 -10.92 4.32
C ASN A 298 -15.69 -10.95 2.78
N PRO A 299 -16.22 -12.03 2.21
CA PRO A 299 -16.44 -12.16 0.77
C PRO A 299 -17.38 -11.11 0.16
N GLN A 300 -18.23 -10.48 0.98
CA GLN A 300 -19.24 -9.51 0.53
C GLN A 300 -18.71 -8.06 0.47
N LEU A 301 -17.41 -7.86 0.70
CA LEU A 301 -16.83 -6.52 0.64
C LEU A 301 -16.98 -5.89 -0.74
N LYS A 302 -17.43 -4.64 -0.72
CA LYS A 302 -17.51 -3.76 -1.89
C LYS A 302 -16.23 -2.94 -2.02
N PRO A 303 -15.83 -2.57 -3.25
CA PRO A 303 -14.74 -1.62 -3.44
C PRO A 303 -15.07 -0.25 -2.84
N ASN A 304 -14.09 0.33 -2.16
CA ASN A 304 -14.12 1.71 -1.68
C ASN A 304 -13.97 2.69 -2.86
N VAL A 305 -14.83 3.70 -2.95
CA VAL A 305 -14.71 4.80 -3.92
C VAL A 305 -14.44 6.09 -3.17
N THR A 306 -13.34 6.74 -3.51
CA THR A 306 -12.96 8.04 -2.93
C THR A 306 -13.06 9.14 -3.98
N THR A 307 -13.89 10.15 -3.70
CA THR A 307 -13.94 11.41 -4.44
C THR A 307 -12.94 12.37 -3.81
N ASN A 308 -12.08 12.97 -4.63
CA ASN A 308 -11.09 13.95 -4.25
C ASN A 308 -11.34 15.27 -4.98
N ILE A 309 -11.41 16.38 -4.25
CA ILE A 309 -11.45 17.74 -4.78
C ILE A 309 -10.25 18.47 -4.20
N LYS A 310 -9.30 18.89 -5.04
CA LYS A 310 -8.04 19.50 -4.61
C LYS A 310 -7.79 20.82 -5.31
N LEU A 311 -7.59 21.87 -4.52
CA LEU A 311 -7.08 23.16 -4.96
C LEU A 311 -5.60 23.26 -4.60
N SER A 312 -4.75 23.63 -5.57
CA SER A 312 -3.31 23.81 -5.34
C SER A 312 -2.86 25.15 -5.85
N TYR A 313 -1.92 25.75 -5.13
CA TYR A 313 -1.26 27.00 -5.48
C TYR A 313 0.26 26.80 -5.47
N ASN A 314 0.92 27.18 -6.56
CA ASN A 314 2.37 27.18 -6.65
C ASN A 314 2.86 28.63 -6.74
N TYR A 315 3.90 28.95 -5.98
CA TYR A 315 4.60 30.24 -6.06
C TYR A 315 6.10 30.03 -5.83
N GLY A 316 6.90 30.15 -6.88
CA GLY A 316 8.33 29.85 -6.80
C GLY A 316 8.57 28.44 -6.24
N ASN A 317 9.19 28.37 -5.08
CA ASN A 317 9.54 27.14 -4.38
C ASN A 317 8.44 26.65 -3.40
N LEU A 318 7.33 27.38 -3.29
CA LEU A 318 6.19 27.03 -2.43
C LEU A 318 5.12 26.28 -3.24
N LEU A 319 4.72 25.11 -2.76
CA LEU A 319 3.52 24.41 -3.17
C LEU A 319 2.57 24.30 -1.98
N ALA A 320 1.40 24.92 -2.06
CA ALA A 320 0.34 24.79 -1.07
C ALA A 320 -0.90 24.14 -1.69
N SER A 321 -1.60 23.33 -0.94
CA SER A 321 -2.85 22.71 -1.41
C SER A 321 -3.83 22.43 -0.29
N VAL A 322 -5.13 22.45 -0.64
CA VAL A 322 -6.22 21.98 0.23
C VAL A 322 -7.02 20.98 -0.57
N ALA A 323 -7.28 19.83 0.03
CA ALA A 323 -8.06 18.74 -0.56
C ALA A 323 -9.21 18.34 0.36
N TYR A 324 -10.38 18.15 -0.21
CA TYR A 324 -11.51 17.47 0.43
C TYR A 324 -11.62 16.06 -0.15
N ASN A 325 -11.63 15.05 0.72
CA ASN A 325 -11.78 13.65 0.38
C ASN A 325 -13.05 13.10 0.99
N ARG A 326 -13.83 12.38 0.19
CA ARG A 326 -15.00 11.63 0.65
C ARG A 326 -14.90 10.19 0.16
N SER A 327 -14.73 9.26 1.10
CA SER A 327 -14.71 7.83 0.83
C SER A 327 -16.06 7.21 1.16
N LYS A 328 -16.61 6.45 0.21
CA LYS A 328 -17.78 5.60 0.37
C LYS A 328 -17.33 4.14 0.42
N ASP A 329 -17.95 3.34 1.28
CA ASP A 329 -17.66 1.92 1.46
C ASP A 329 -16.17 1.66 1.84
N ARG A 330 -15.58 2.53 2.70
CA ARG A 330 -14.21 2.37 3.16
C ARG A 330 -14.06 1.05 3.91
N ILE A 331 -13.05 0.24 3.52
CA ILE A 331 -12.81 -1.05 4.16
C ILE A 331 -12.03 -0.81 5.45
N VAL A 332 -12.57 -1.30 6.57
CA VAL A 332 -11.97 -1.18 7.91
C VAL A 332 -12.14 -2.50 8.65
N ASP A 333 -11.08 -2.99 9.29
CA ASP A 333 -11.14 -4.14 10.19
C ASP A 333 -11.74 -3.69 11.52
N LEU A 334 -12.90 -4.24 11.88
CA LEU A 334 -13.62 -3.90 13.10
C LEU A 334 -13.80 -5.12 13.99
N PRO A 335 -13.72 -4.94 15.32
CA PRO A 335 -14.03 -5.98 16.30
C PRO A 335 -15.54 -6.05 16.56
N PHE A 336 -16.02 -7.26 16.72
CA PHE A 336 -17.41 -7.56 17.08
C PHE A 336 -17.42 -8.56 18.23
N TRP A 337 -18.27 -8.33 19.23
CA TRP A 337 -18.56 -9.33 20.23
C TRP A 337 -19.55 -10.36 19.69
N THR A 338 -19.29 -11.64 19.88
CA THR A 338 -20.20 -12.73 19.54
C THR A 338 -20.56 -13.53 20.78
N GLU A 339 -21.86 -13.75 21.06
CA GLU A 339 -22.31 -14.58 22.18
C GLU A 339 -21.95 -16.05 21.96
N THR A 340 -22.02 -16.51 20.73
CA THR A 340 -21.56 -17.85 20.34
C THR A 340 -20.06 -17.78 20.06
N SER A 341 -19.28 -18.41 20.92
CA SER A 341 -17.83 -18.48 20.76
C SER A 341 -17.44 -19.46 19.64
N VAL A 342 -16.40 -19.11 18.90
CA VAL A 342 -15.68 -20.03 18.02
C VAL A 342 -14.39 -20.42 18.73
N ASP A 343 -14.22 -21.70 19.07
CA ASP A 343 -13.07 -22.20 19.84
C ASP A 343 -12.79 -21.39 21.13
N ASN A 344 -13.85 -21.11 21.89
CA ASN A 344 -13.83 -20.27 23.09
C ASN A 344 -13.42 -18.80 22.86
N LYS A 345 -13.50 -18.29 21.61
CA LYS A 345 -13.20 -16.91 21.25
C LYS A 345 -14.46 -16.15 20.90
N ASN A 346 -14.64 -15.01 21.54
CA ASN A 346 -15.83 -14.19 21.42
C ASN A 346 -15.59 -12.86 20.69
N ILE A 347 -14.34 -12.45 20.47
CA ILE A 347 -14.02 -11.24 19.71
C ILE A 347 -13.67 -11.62 18.27
N LYS A 348 -14.53 -11.26 17.34
CA LYS A 348 -14.35 -11.46 15.92
C LYS A 348 -13.90 -10.17 15.25
N PHE A 349 -12.70 -10.12 14.71
CA PHE A 349 -12.27 -9.07 13.80
C PHE A 349 -12.70 -9.42 12.38
N MET A 350 -13.37 -8.50 11.71
CA MET A 350 -13.83 -8.69 10.33
C MET A 350 -13.72 -7.39 9.54
N PRO A 351 -13.19 -7.41 8.31
CA PRO A 351 -13.23 -6.26 7.44
C PRO A 351 -14.67 -5.98 7.00
N VAL A 352 -15.09 -4.75 7.13
CA VAL A 352 -16.43 -4.29 6.72
C VAL A 352 -16.36 -3.02 5.89
N ASN A 353 -17.38 -2.77 5.10
CA ASN A 353 -17.53 -1.50 4.39
C ASN A 353 -18.11 -0.44 5.34
N PHE A 354 -17.27 0.49 5.74
CA PHE A 354 -17.68 1.65 6.53
C PHE A 354 -18.30 2.70 5.61
N ASN A 355 -19.55 3.05 5.86
CA ASN A 355 -20.41 3.75 4.89
C ASN A 355 -19.80 5.08 4.42
N LYS A 356 -19.25 5.91 5.32
CA LYS A 356 -18.80 7.25 4.99
C LYS A 356 -17.62 7.68 5.85
N SER A 357 -16.53 8.09 5.21
CA SER A 357 -15.38 8.72 5.86
C SER A 357 -14.98 9.95 5.05
N GLU A 358 -14.92 11.10 5.69
CA GLU A 358 -14.56 12.37 5.05
C GLU A 358 -13.36 12.98 5.77
N ASN A 359 -12.54 13.73 5.04
CA ASN A 359 -11.52 14.58 5.62
C ASN A 359 -11.19 15.79 4.75
N ILE A 360 -10.65 16.83 5.39
CA ILE A 360 -9.96 17.93 4.73
C ILE A 360 -8.47 17.78 5.02
N VAL A 361 -7.65 17.88 3.98
CA VAL A 361 -6.18 17.82 4.09
C VAL A 361 -5.62 19.12 3.51
N ALA A 362 -4.88 19.88 4.30
CA ALA A 362 -4.08 21.00 3.83
C ALA A 362 -2.60 20.60 3.87
N THR A 363 -1.84 20.87 2.80
CA THR A 363 -0.41 20.56 2.71
C THR A 363 0.34 21.76 2.16
N ALA A 364 1.50 22.07 2.75
CA ALA A 364 2.44 23.05 2.25
C ALA A 364 3.83 22.41 2.13
N LEU A 365 4.49 22.60 1.00
CA LEU A 365 5.86 22.18 0.73
C LEU A 365 6.67 23.42 0.34
N TYR A 366 7.81 23.61 0.98
CA TYR A 366 8.70 24.74 0.71
C TYR A 366 10.15 24.27 0.62
N ASN A 367 10.77 24.52 -0.54
CA ASN A 367 12.16 24.17 -0.80
C ASN A 367 13.01 25.43 -0.74
N PHE A 368 14.08 25.41 0.06
CA PHE A 368 14.99 26.55 0.20
C PHE A 368 16.42 26.08 0.49
N SER A 369 17.37 27.01 0.45
CA SER A 369 18.77 26.71 0.76
C SER A 369 19.29 27.63 1.84
N ILE A 370 20.09 27.09 2.77
CA ILE A 370 20.84 27.83 3.77
C ILE A 370 22.33 27.56 3.50
N GLY A 371 23.00 28.51 2.85
CA GLY A 371 24.34 28.29 2.34
C GLY A 371 24.38 27.08 1.38
N PRO A 372 25.22 26.05 1.60
CA PRO A 372 25.27 24.87 0.75
C PRO A 372 24.15 23.84 1.06
N VAL A 373 23.43 23.99 2.17
CA VAL A 373 22.42 23.03 2.62
C VAL A 373 21.11 23.28 1.88
N GLN A 374 20.59 22.24 1.23
CA GLN A 374 19.25 22.24 0.64
C GLN A 374 18.26 21.68 1.66
N VAL A 375 17.14 22.40 1.87
CA VAL A 375 16.11 22.02 2.84
C VAL A 375 14.77 21.89 2.14
N ASP A 376 14.12 20.75 2.30
CA ASP A 376 12.76 20.48 1.91
C ASP A 376 11.90 20.38 3.17
N LEU A 377 10.98 21.33 3.35
CA LEU A 377 10.06 21.36 4.48
C LEU A 377 8.64 21.06 3.97
N THR A 378 8.02 20.03 4.53
CA THR A 378 6.62 19.67 4.25
C THR A 378 5.83 19.69 5.54
N GLY A 379 4.69 20.40 5.53
CA GLY A 379 3.72 20.37 6.62
C GLY A 379 2.36 19.94 6.09
N SER A 380 1.65 19.13 6.86
CA SER A 380 0.28 18.73 6.54
C SER A 380 -0.63 18.91 7.76
N PHE A 381 -1.87 19.24 7.50
CA PHE A 381 -2.96 19.29 8.48
C PHE A 381 -4.11 18.45 7.97
N VAL A 382 -4.63 17.57 8.83
CA VAL A 382 -5.74 16.66 8.51
C VAL A 382 -6.88 16.88 9.50
N GLN A 383 -8.05 17.24 9.01
CA GLN A 383 -9.30 17.29 9.77
C GLN A 383 -10.21 16.16 9.32
N PRO A 384 -10.34 15.04 10.07
CA PRO A 384 -11.27 13.97 9.76
C PRO A 384 -12.71 14.32 10.21
N PHE A 385 -13.70 13.69 9.54
CA PHE A 385 -15.11 13.72 9.90
C PHE A 385 -15.66 12.30 9.78
N VAL A 386 -15.62 11.55 10.87
CA VAL A 386 -16.07 10.16 10.93
C VAL A 386 -16.99 9.99 12.13
N LYS A 387 -18.09 9.26 11.95
CA LYS A 387 -19.03 8.94 13.00
C LYS A 387 -19.32 7.44 13.00
N ALA A 388 -19.39 6.86 14.17
CA ALA A 388 -19.74 5.46 14.36
C ALA A 388 -20.40 5.25 15.74
N ASN A 389 -21.00 4.09 15.95
CA ASN A 389 -21.58 3.73 17.24
C ASN A 389 -20.48 3.28 18.22
N TYR A 390 -20.57 3.75 19.47
CA TYR A 390 -19.80 3.27 20.60
C TYR A 390 -20.65 3.32 21.88
N LEU A 391 -20.81 2.18 22.55
CA LEU A 391 -21.66 2.00 23.76
C LEU A 391 -23.12 2.45 23.55
N GLY A 392 -23.68 2.20 22.36
CA GLY A 392 -25.07 2.54 22.02
C GLY A 392 -25.30 3.99 21.59
N GLU A 393 -24.28 4.83 21.59
CA GLU A 393 -24.35 6.23 21.20
C GLU A 393 -23.52 6.53 19.94
N GLU A 394 -23.95 7.52 19.13
CA GLU A 394 -23.16 8.02 18.00
C GLU A 394 -21.97 8.82 18.54
N HIS A 395 -20.76 8.33 18.28
CA HIS A 395 -19.52 8.98 18.64
C HIS A 395 -18.84 9.59 17.40
N SER A 396 -18.19 10.75 17.60
CA SER A 396 -17.48 11.46 16.52
C SER A 396 -15.97 11.30 16.67
N TRP A 397 -15.32 10.81 15.61
CA TRP A 397 -13.86 10.76 15.46
C TRP A 397 -13.44 11.93 14.57
N ASN A 398 -13.13 13.06 15.17
CA ASN A 398 -12.84 14.31 14.46
C ASN A 398 -11.63 15.07 15.03
N LYS A 399 -10.77 14.41 15.81
CA LYS A 399 -9.57 15.02 16.33
C LYS A 399 -8.59 15.28 15.16
N ALA A 400 -8.32 16.55 14.90
CA ALA A 400 -7.37 16.97 13.89
C ALA A 400 -5.94 16.51 14.23
N SER A 401 -5.14 16.29 13.20
CA SER A 401 -3.70 16.08 13.31
C SER A 401 -2.95 17.03 12.39
N TRP A 402 -1.68 17.26 12.71
CA TRP A 402 -0.75 17.92 11.82
C TRP A 402 0.61 17.22 11.91
N ASP A 403 1.32 17.21 10.80
CA ASP A 403 2.66 16.65 10.71
C ASP A 403 3.61 17.65 10.05
N ILE A 404 4.89 17.51 10.39
CA ILE A 404 5.99 18.23 9.75
C ILE A 404 7.09 17.23 9.42
N ASN A 405 7.55 17.24 8.17
CA ASN A 405 8.76 16.58 7.72
C ASN A 405 9.78 17.63 7.27
N ALA A 406 11.01 17.51 7.76
CA ALA A 406 12.13 18.35 7.36
C ALA A 406 13.27 17.46 6.86
N ASN A 407 13.60 17.58 5.57
CA ASN A 407 14.74 16.92 4.95
C ASN A 407 15.81 17.96 4.63
N ALA A 408 16.99 17.84 5.21
CA ALA A 408 18.11 18.73 4.98
C ALA A 408 19.29 17.96 4.38
N GLN A 409 19.73 18.36 3.19
CA GLN A 409 20.82 17.73 2.45
C GLN A 409 22.03 18.66 2.46
N TRP A 410 23.10 18.23 3.12
CA TRP A 410 24.34 18.98 3.22
C TRP A 410 25.43 18.32 2.37
N PRO A 411 25.76 18.85 1.19
CA PRO A 411 26.91 18.40 0.42
C PRO A 411 28.19 18.82 1.14
N LEU A 412 28.86 17.87 1.78
CA LEU A 412 30.12 18.10 2.49
C LEU A 412 31.27 18.37 1.50
N ASN A 413 31.22 17.71 0.35
CA ASN A 413 32.13 17.89 -0.79
C ASN A 413 31.49 17.27 -2.06
N ASN A 414 32.25 17.26 -3.19
CA ASN A 414 31.78 16.73 -4.45
C ASN A 414 31.44 15.23 -4.46
N HIS A 415 31.84 14.50 -3.41
CA HIS A 415 31.70 13.04 -3.32
C HIS A 415 30.81 12.60 -2.17
N SER A 416 30.52 13.47 -1.21
CA SER A 416 29.78 13.09 -0.02
C SER A 416 28.68 14.08 0.36
N ILE A 417 27.57 13.51 0.83
CA ILE A 417 26.37 14.23 1.26
C ILE A 417 25.97 13.67 2.63
N LEU A 418 25.64 14.56 3.55
CA LEU A 418 24.99 14.24 4.80
C LEU A 418 23.54 14.66 4.71
N VAL A 419 22.61 13.76 5.05
CA VAL A 419 21.17 14.02 5.03
C VAL A 419 20.62 13.88 6.43
N PHE A 420 19.88 14.88 6.88
CA PHE A 420 19.08 14.86 8.10
C PHE A 420 17.62 14.77 7.67
N ASP A 421 16.90 13.81 8.21
CA ASP A 421 15.46 13.66 8.02
C ASP A 421 14.78 13.65 9.38
N ALA A 422 13.88 14.59 9.62
CA ALA A 422 13.15 14.70 10.88
C ALA A 422 11.66 14.74 10.59
N TYR A 423 10.90 13.93 11.31
CA TYR A 423 9.46 13.86 11.20
C TYR A 423 8.81 14.01 12.58
N PHE A 424 7.73 14.78 12.63
CA PHE A 424 6.88 14.95 13.81
C PHE A 424 5.41 14.81 13.42
N ASP A 425 4.63 14.08 14.22
CA ASP A 425 3.18 13.94 14.15
C ASP A 425 2.55 14.36 15.49
N SER A 426 1.57 15.23 15.45
CA SER A 426 0.88 15.77 16.65
C SER A 426 -0.05 14.76 17.34
N GLY A 427 -0.26 13.60 16.73
CA GLY A 427 -1.37 12.75 17.09
C GLY A 427 -2.72 13.28 16.61
N GLY A 428 -3.70 12.39 16.50
CA GLY A 428 -5.02 12.73 15.98
C GLY A 428 -5.86 11.51 15.71
N THR A 429 -6.84 11.64 14.83
CA THR A 429 -7.73 10.54 14.44
C THR A 429 -7.50 10.12 12.99
N SER A 430 -7.30 8.83 12.76
CA SER A 430 -7.33 8.21 11.45
C SER A 430 -8.46 7.19 11.39
N THR A 431 -9.54 7.49 10.65
CA THR A 431 -10.78 6.69 10.59
C THR A 431 -11.40 6.51 11.97
N LEU A 432 -11.20 5.37 12.64
CA LEU A 432 -11.70 5.06 13.98
C LEU A 432 -10.57 4.89 15.02
N PHE A 433 -9.36 5.24 14.65
CA PHE A 433 -8.17 5.08 15.48
C PHE A 433 -7.66 6.44 15.93
N ASP A 434 -7.56 6.65 17.24
CA ASP A 434 -6.87 7.78 17.82
C ASP A 434 -5.42 7.39 18.09
N HIS A 435 -4.46 8.14 17.56
CA HIS A 435 -3.03 7.95 17.79
C HIS A 435 -2.44 9.12 18.57
N LYS A 436 -1.36 8.83 19.31
CA LYS A 436 -0.62 9.84 20.10
C LYS A 436 0.41 10.54 19.23
N SER A 437 0.92 11.68 19.73
CA SER A 437 2.06 12.35 19.10
C SER A 437 3.33 11.50 19.18
N TRP A 438 4.13 11.56 18.13
CA TRP A 438 5.43 10.89 18.04
C TRP A 438 6.35 11.66 17.08
N TRP A 439 7.63 11.34 17.11
CA TRP A 439 8.61 11.93 16.20
C TRP A 439 9.75 10.98 15.96
N THR A 440 10.51 11.21 14.89
CA THR A 440 11.72 10.44 14.57
C THR A 440 12.74 11.34 13.91
N MET A 441 14.02 10.95 14.01
CA MET A 441 15.10 11.61 13.30
C MET A 441 16.08 10.57 12.76
N ASP A 442 16.38 10.70 11.47
CA ASP A 442 17.33 9.86 10.75
C ASP A 442 18.55 10.68 10.32
N LEU A 443 19.71 10.02 10.29
CA LEU A 443 20.94 10.59 9.77
C LEU A 443 21.50 9.65 8.70
N VAL A 444 21.70 10.19 7.49
CA VAL A 444 22.20 9.39 6.36
C VAL A 444 23.45 10.03 5.77
N TYR A 445 24.52 9.25 5.73
CA TYR A 445 25.76 9.63 5.03
C TYR A 445 25.87 8.87 3.72
N ILE A 446 26.06 9.60 2.62
CA ILE A 446 26.21 9.05 1.27
C ILE A 446 27.59 9.42 0.74
N LEU A 447 28.41 8.41 0.40
CA LEU A 447 29.71 8.58 -0.23
C LEU A 447 29.69 8.00 -1.65
N ARG A 448 30.04 8.82 -2.63
CA ARG A 448 30.09 8.45 -4.05
C ARG A 448 31.55 8.34 -4.49
N ILE A 449 31.97 7.15 -4.87
CA ILE A 449 33.35 6.82 -5.25
C ILE A 449 33.36 6.42 -6.75
N MET A 450 34.53 6.41 -7.38
CA MET A 450 34.69 6.00 -8.79
C MET A 450 33.77 6.78 -9.75
N LYS A 451 33.71 8.11 -9.62
CA LYS A 451 32.82 8.98 -10.42
C LYS A 451 31.34 8.59 -10.30
N GLY A 452 30.89 8.15 -9.09
CA GLY A 452 29.52 7.74 -8.81
C GLY A 452 29.17 6.30 -9.21
N LYS A 453 30.11 5.48 -9.65
CA LYS A 453 29.88 4.06 -9.92
C LYS A 453 29.73 3.25 -8.62
N LEU A 454 30.50 3.56 -7.60
CA LEU A 454 30.42 2.93 -6.29
C LEU A 454 29.82 3.92 -5.29
N ASN A 455 28.71 3.55 -4.63
CA ASN A 455 28.05 4.36 -3.63
C ASN A 455 27.99 3.58 -2.31
N LEU A 456 28.50 4.18 -1.25
CA LEU A 456 28.34 3.73 0.13
C LEU A 456 27.30 4.62 0.79
N THR A 457 26.25 4.03 1.35
CA THR A 457 25.27 4.72 2.19
C THR A 457 25.31 4.12 3.58
N VAL A 458 25.45 4.97 4.58
CA VAL A 458 25.34 4.61 5.99
C VAL A 458 24.20 5.41 6.57
N ALA A 459 23.15 4.74 7.05
CA ALA A 459 21.99 5.37 7.64
C ALA A 459 21.82 4.91 9.10
N ALA A 460 21.63 5.87 9.99
CA ALA A 460 21.19 5.65 11.36
C ALA A 460 19.74 6.15 11.46
N ASN A 461 18.80 5.22 11.52
CA ASN A 461 17.37 5.52 11.60
C ASN A 461 16.93 5.62 13.06
N ASP A 462 15.93 6.50 13.29
CA ASP A 462 15.33 6.75 14.59
C ASP A 462 16.36 6.84 15.73
N ILE A 463 17.37 7.73 15.55
CA ILE A 463 18.55 7.82 16.42
C ILE A 463 18.21 8.05 17.88
N PHE A 464 17.01 8.54 18.20
CA PHE A 464 16.53 8.80 19.55
C PHE A 464 15.54 7.75 20.07
N HIS A 465 15.19 6.74 19.26
CA HIS A 465 14.22 5.69 19.58
C HIS A 465 12.86 6.24 20.01
N THR A 466 12.32 7.15 19.24
CA THR A 466 11.09 7.90 19.56
C THR A 466 9.92 7.58 18.63
N ASP A 467 10.11 6.72 17.64
CA ASP A 467 9.02 6.27 16.76
C ASP A 467 7.97 5.49 17.56
N ARG A 468 6.76 6.01 17.59
CA ARG A 468 5.57 5.44 18.24
C ARG A 468 4.38 5.45 17.28
N SER A 469 4.65 5.38 16.00
CA SER A 469 3.64 5.45 14.92
C SER A 469 2.54 4.39 15.05
N ASN A 470 2.85 3.26 15.69
CA ASN A 470 1.91 2.15 15.88
C ASN A 470 1.15 2.19 17.23
N ASN A 471 1.18 3.33 17.96
CA ASN A 471 0.46 3.48 19.22
C ASN A 471 -0.91 4.14 18.99
N TRP A 472 -1.98 3.40 19.21
CA TRP A 472 -3.34 3.85 18.92
C TRP A 472 -4.39 3.27 19.87
N THR A 473 -5.54 3.92 19.90
CA THR A 473 -6.76 3.43 20.58
C THR A 473 -7.92 3.44 19.60
N MET A 474 -8.62 2.33 19.50
CA MET A 474 -9.88 2.19 18.76
C MET A 474 -11.03 1.98 19.75
N LYS A 475 -12.17 2.61 19.43
CA LYS A 475 -13.44 2.42 20.15
C LYS A 475 -14.52 2.15 19.11
N TYR A 476 -15.16 1.01 19.19
CA TYR A 476 -16.23 0.65 18.26
C TYR A 476 -17.22 -0.30 18.93
N ASP A 477 -18.51 -0.08 18.70
CA ASP A 477 -19.60 -0.84 19.28
C ASP A 477 -19.47 -0.90 20.82
N ASN A 478 -19.25 -2.05 21.41
CA ASN A 478 -19.01 -2.24 22.84
C ASN A 478 -17.57 -2.61 23.20
N ILE A 479 -16.62 -2.37 22.26
CA ILE A 479 -15.22 -2.77 22.41
C ILE A 479 -14.30 -1.55 22.37
N ARG A 480 -13.34 -1.54 23.29
CA ARG A 480 -12.20 -0.61 23.27
C ARG A 480 -10.91 -1.42 23.17
N THR A 481 -10.11 -1.15 22.17
CA THR A 481 -8.78 -1.74 21.98
C THR A 481 -7.73 -0.65 22.02
N THR A 482 -6.69 -0.83 22.83
CA THR A 482 -5.52 0.06 22.86
C THR A 482 -4.29 -0.77 22.53
N MET A 483 -3.46 -0.27 21.63
CA MET A 483 -2.19 -0.86 21.24
C MET A 483 -1.04 0.09 21.55
N ASP A 484 -0.01 -0.44 22.18
CA ASP A 484 1.28 0.22 22.41
C ASP A 484 2.38 -0.70 21.88
N THR A 485 3.04 -0.25 20.84
CA THR A 485 4.08 -1.00 20.14
C THR A 485 5.44 -0.38 20.42
N ASN A 486 6.38 -1.19 20.87
CA ASN A 486 7.78 -0.85 20.96
C ASN A 486 8.56 -1.71 19.96
N GLY A 487 8.75 -1.18 18.75
CA GLY A 487 9.46 -1.85 17.66
C GLY A 487 10.96 -1.56 17.70
N ASP A 488 11.74 -2.37 17.00
CA ASP A 488 13.14 -2.13 16.70
C ASP A 488 13.24 -1.10 15.55
N THR A 489 12.98 0.17 15.89
CA THR A 489 13.00 1.29 14.95
C THR A 489 14.38 1.91 14.83
N GLN A 490 15.22 1.76 15.88
CA GLN A 490 16.59 2.25 15.89
C GLN A 490 17.50 1.28 15.13
N ARG A 491 17.96 1.68 13.94
CA ARG A 491 18.70 0.80 13.03
C ARG A 491 19.92 1.48 12.45
N LEU A 492 21.02 0.74 12.35
CA LEU A 492 22.17 1.11 11.52
C LEU A 492 22.11 0.30 10.22
N VAL A 493 21.97 1.00 9.10
CA VAL A 493 21.92 0.39 7.76
C VAL A 493 23.15 0.78 6.98
N VAL A 494 23.89 -0.22 6.48
CA VAL A 494 25.03 -0.01 5.57
C VAL A 494 24.68 -0.61 4.22
N LYS A 495 24.67 0.23 3.17
CA LYS A 495 24.39 -0.19 1.80
C LYS A 495 25.56 0.15 0.91
N LEU A 496 26.10 -0.86 0.24
CA LEU A 496 27.11 -0.70 -0.80
C LEU A 496 26.47 -1.03 -2.15
N SER A 497 26.51 -0.09 -3.09
CA SER A 497 25.99 -0.32 -4.43
C SER A 497 27.03 0.03 -5.48
N TYR A 498 27.20 -0.87 -6.45
CA TYR A 498 28.06 -0.66 -7.60
C TYR A 498 27.25 -0.72 -8.90
N ASN A 499 27.35 0.35 -9.71
CA ASN A 499 26.64 0.47 -10.97
C ASN A 499 27.56 0.04 -12.12
N PHE A 500 27.20 -1.05 -12.77
CA PHE A 500 27.82 -1.52 -13.99
C PHE A 500 27.12 -0.88 -15.20
N GLY A 501 27.86 -0.22 -16.09
CA GLY A 501 27.30 0.43 -17.28
C GLY A 501 26.94 1.91 -17.09
N THR A 502 26.55 2.56 -18.19
CA THR A 502 26.32 4.02 -18.27
C THR A 502 24.90 4.39 -18.71
N LEU A 503 24.03 3.42 -18.96
CA LEU A 503 22.70 3.64 -19.51
C LEU A 503 21.70 4.03 -18.43
N LYS A 504 20.99 5.15 -18.67
CA LYS A 504 19.74 5.47 -17.98
C LYS A 504 18.59 4.99 -18.86
N LEU A 505 17.86 3.98 -18.41
CA LEU A 505 16.63 3.53 -19.07
C LEU A 505 15.43 4.06 -18.29
N ASP A 506 14.45 4.59 -18.99
CA ASP A 506 13.17 4.97 -18.41
C ASP A 506 12.31 3.71 -18.29
N ASN A 507 12.22 3.17 -17.05
CA ASN A 507 11.57 1.88 -16.76
C ASN A 507 10.15 2.00 -16.22
N THR A 508 9.56 3.17 -16.22
CA THR A 508 8.19 3.36 -15.71
C THR A 508 7.15 2.86 -16.72
N LYS A 509 6.99 1.55 -16.82
CA LYS A 509 5.92 0.95 -17.62
C LYS A 509 4.73 0.62 -16.76
N LYS A 510 3.54 1.04 -17.22
CA LYS A 510 2.28 0.73 -16.54
C LYS A 510 1.87 -0.69 -16.90
N SER A 511 1.78 -1.59 -15.91
CA SER A 511 1.19 -2.92 -16.09
C SER A 511 -0.32 -2.82 -16.30
N ALA A 512 -0.90 -3.69 -17.13
CA ALA A 512 -2.35 -3.82 -17.31
C ALA A 512 -3.01 -4.47 -16.09
N SER A 513 -2.32 -5.42 -15.44
CA SER A 513 -2.79 -6.16 -14.25
C SER A 513 -2.35 -5.55 -12.92
N LYS A 514 -1.80 -4.33 -12.92
CA LYS A 514 -1.28 -3.66 -11.71
C LYS A 514 -2.28 -3.65 -10.55
N ASP A 515 -3.57 -3.52 -10.83
CA ASP A 515 -4.62 -3.49 -9.82
C ASP A 515 -4.65 -4.81 -9.02
N PHE A 516 -4.59 -5.95 -9.70
CA PHE A 516 -4.53 -7.26 -9.04
C PHE A 516 -3.21 -7.49 -8.32
N LEU A 517 -2.08 -7.13 -8.93
CA LEU A 517 -0.76 -7.28 -8.31
C LEU A 517 -0.61 -6.49 -6.99
N ASN A 518 -1.25 -5.33 -6.88
CA ASN A 518 -1.23 -4.53 -5.66
C ASN A 518 -2.12 -5.09 -4.53
N ARG A 519 -2.90 -6.15 -4.79
CA ARG A 519 -3.84 -6.78 -3.83
C ARG A 519 -3.33 -8.11 -3.28
N LEU A 520 -2.22 -8.63 -3.83
CA LEU A 520 -1.48 -9.76 -3.29
C LEU A 520 -0.81 -9.36 -1.96
#